data_10c0c2faef22376ddb5ccb5af092a131
#
_entry.id   10c0c2faef22376ddb5ccb5af092a131
#
_cell.length_a   1.000
_cell.length_b   1.000
_cell.length_c   1.000
_cell.angle_alpha   90.00
_cell.angle_beta   90.00
_cell.angle_gamma   90.00
#
_symmetry.space_group_name_H-M   'P 1'
#
loop_
_entity.id
_entity.type
_entity.pdbx_description
1 polymer ?
#
loop_
_entity_poly.entity_id
_entity_poly.type
_entity_poly.pdbx_seq_one_letter_code
_entity_poly.pdbx_strand_id
1 'polypeptide(L)'
;NFGAVETFFGDKRPFFTENQGLFDVPFGAGNSRLLYTRRIGGPADDGSGAGDVTAAVKLNGSLGQVRYGLLAANEGDEVGRDFYALRATRDFGDQDLGVMLSRVDRPFLDRVATVYSADHLWTPDPAWVVRTQAVASSVDQAGTRSDDFGAQLRIDHALGEGWRQQLYLLHLGDELQLNDIGYLDRNDFNYVRYELARRRSGFPEDSKYASWETRWAVSNRRNVQGTVIAEAAAVNRSSERRDGGSEFWEVAAWSSGHDDLITRGNGVLRVPEKLYANWERSRPRQGAWAWKGWARLAGEGLEGAEGSGLELGIEPTLHLSDSLSVQARASIKHAPDWLLWRGGDRLGSFRADTARLGLNLQWQLGHRQELRVKLETIALDARLRQAWQVGPGGRPVPTGEPIPDFSLANLGFQVRYRYELAPLSDLYVVYGRGGGLLEDGSRPLAELLGDATSLRDAEQLLVKLSYRFAN
;
A
#
# COMPACT_ATOMS: atom_id res chain seq x y z
N ASN A 1 6.33 12.12 -3.17
CA ASN A 1 5.70 11.48 -2.03
C ASN A 1 5.72 12.42 -0.83
N PHE A 2 4.57 12.81 -0.31
CA PHE A 2 4.47 13.66 0.89
C PHE A 2 4.55 12.85 2.20
N GLY A 3 4.35 11.54 2.13
CA GLY A 3 4.43 10.66 3.30
C GLY A 3 5.86 10.39 3.76
N ALA A 4 6.02 10.01 5.04
CA ALA A 4 7.29 9.59 5.61
C ALA A 4 7.71 8.18 5.16
N VAL A 5 6.76 7.36 4.72
CA VAL A 5 6.96 5.97 4.29
C VAL A 5 6.99 5.90 2.76
N GLU A 6 7.84 5.02 2.23
CA GLU A 6 7.88 4.72 0.80
C GLU A 6 6.51 4.21 0.31
N THR A 7 6.11 4.62 -0.90
CA THR A 7 4.87 4.10 -1.48
C THR A 7 5.10 2.72 -2.08
N PHE A 8 4.34 1.74 -1.61
CA PHE A 8 4.38 0.39 -2.16
C PHE A 8 3.69 0.32 -3.53
N PHE A 9 4.38 -0.26 -4.51
CA PHE A 9 3.82 -0.56 -5.83
C PHE A 9 4.01 -2.04 -6.16
N GLY A 10 2.96 -2.74 -6.55
CA GLY A 10 3.05 -4.12 -7.02
C GLY A 10 3.94 -4.23 -8.27
N ASP A 11 4.77 -5.29 -8.35
CA ASP A 11 5.54 -5.57 -9.56
C ASP A 11 4.59 -6.05 -10.67
N LYS A 12 4.88 -5.64 -11.91
CA LYS A 12 4.09 -6.00 -13.10
C LYS A 12 4.94 -6.75 -14.14
N ARG A 13 6.21 -6.98 -13.87
CA ARG A 13 7.13 -7.69 -14.77
C ARG A 13 6.85 -9.19 -14.68
N PRO A 14 6.48 -9.88 -15.79
CA PRO A 14 6.06 -11.28 -15.77
C PRO A 14 7.09 -12.20 -15.11
N PHE A 15 8.37 -12.04 -15.43
CA PHE A 15 9.45 -12.85 -14.86
C PHE A 15 9.42 -12.89 -13.32
N PHE A 16 9.20 -11.75 -12.69
CA PHE A 16 9.17 -11.65 -11.22
C PHE A 16 7.83 -12.06 -10.61
N THR A 17 6.72 -11.94 -11.35
CA THR A 17 5.37 -12.18 -10.84
C THR A 17 4.85 -13.60 -11.10
N GLU A 18 5.34 -14.29 -12.13
CA GLU A 18 4.98 -15.68 -12.39
C GLU A 18 5.50 -16.59 -11.28
N ASN A 19 4.64 -17.52 -10.80
CA ASN A 19 4.97 -18.49 -9.73
C ASN A 19 5.57 -17.83 -8.45
N GLN A 20 5.13 -16.62 -8.12
CA GLN A 20 5.64 -15.85 -6.98
C GLN A 20 5.19 -16.41 -5.63
N GLY A 21 4.16 -17.26 -5.56
CA GLY A 21 3.51 -17.67 -4.31
C GLY A 21 4.44 -18.23 -3.23
N LEU A 22 5.56 -18.87 -3.64
CA LEU A 22 6.56 -19.36 -2.69
C LEU A 22 7.36 -18.23 -2.02
N PHE A 23 7.58 -17.11 -2.72
CA PHE A 23 8.33 -15.95 -2.25
C PHE A 23 7.45 -14.83 -1.71
N ASP A 24 6.12 -14.95 -1.79
CA ASP A 24 5.21 -13.97 -1.21
C ASP A 24 5.08 -14.23 0.30
N VAL A 25 6.02 -13.69 1.05
CA VAL A 25 6.16 -13.86 2.50
C VAL A 25 5.90 -12.51 3.18
N PRO A 26 4.63 -12.21 3.56
CA PRO A 26 4.30 -11.00 4.30
C PRO A 26 4.90 -11.07 5.71
N PHE A 27 5.43 -9.94 6.18
CA PHE A 27 5.97 -9.81 7.53
C PHE A 27 5.78 -8.38 8.04
N GLY A 28 5.24 -8.23 9.25
CA GLY A 28 4.93 -6.92 9.81
C GLY A 28 3.54 -6.41 9.41
N ALA A 29 3.36 -5.11 9.43
CA ALA A 29 2.09 -4.45 9.12
C ALA A 29 2.01 -3.98 7.66
N GLY A 30 0.81 -3.66 7.20
CA GLY A 30 0.59 -3.05 5.89
C GLY A 30 0.99 -3.94 4.72
N ASN A 31 1.84 -3.43 3.85
CA ASN A 31 2.37 -4.12 2.67
C ASN A 31 3.75 -4.74 2.92
N SER A 32 4.23 -4.75 4.17
CA SER A 32 5.57 -5.23 4.52
C SER A 32 5.76 -6.70 4.17
N ARG A 33 6.92 -7.03 3.59
CA ARG A 33 7.26 -8.37 3.08
C ARG A 33 8.75 -8.59 2.95
N LEU A 34 9.16 -9.84 2.96
CA LEU A 34 10.57 -10.22 2.92
C LEU A 34 11.18 -10.12 1.53
N LEU A 35 10.37 -10.25 0.47
CA LEU A 35 10.81 -10.08 -0.92
C LEU A 35 9.92 -9.06 -1.63
N TYR A 36 10.54 -8.00 -2.13
CA TYR A 36 9.93 -6.95 -2.93
C TYR A 36 10.75 -6.78 -4.23
N THR A 37 10.38 -7.52 -5.24
CA THR A 37 11.15 -7.64 -6.49
C THR A 37 11.38 -6.33 -7.24
N ARG A 38 10.59 -5.29 -6.94
CA ARG A 38 10.84 -3.94 -7.50
C ARG A 38 12.13 -3.27 -6.99
N ARG A 39 12.79 -3.83 -5.98
CA ARG A 39 14.15 -3.41 -5.60
C ARG A 39 15.13 -3.72 -6.73
N ILE A 40 14.93 -4.83 -7.44
CA ILE A 40 15.73 -5.24 -8.59
C ILE A 40 15.35 -4.36 -9.80
N GLY A 41 16.30 -3.60 -10.36
CA GLY A 41 16.06 -2.57 -11.36
C GLY A 41 15.38 -1.31 -10.79
N GLY A 42 15.41 -1.14 -9.47
CA GLY A 42 14.97 0.09 -8.78
C GLY A 42 15.99 1.22 -8.95
N PRO A 43 15.80 2.37 -8.25
CA PRO A 43 16.77 3.46 -8.31
C PRO A 43 18.17 3.00 -7.97
N ALA A 44 19.15 3.36 -8.81
CA ALA A 44 20.57 3.08 -8.61
C ALA A 44 21.10 3.82 -7.37
N ASP A 45 22.14 3.25 -6.73
CA ASP A 45 22.66 3.75 -5.46
C ASP A 45 23.37 5.11 -5.56
N ASP A 46 23.83 5.47 -6.76
CA ASP A 46 24.44 6.77 -7.08
C ASP A 46 23.42 7.84 -7.51
N GLY A 47 22.13 7.48 -7.62
CA GLY A 47 21.07 8.37 -8.08
C GLY A 47 21.05 8.60 -9.60
N SER A 48 21.79 7.84 -10.39
CA SER A 48 21.88 7.97 -11.86
C SER A 48 20.60 7.57 -12.60
N GLY A 49 19.63 6.97 -11.92
CA GLY A 49 18.37 6.52 -12.53
C GLY A 49 17.94 5.15 -12.07
N ALA A 50 17.41 4.33 -12.97
CA ALA A 50 17.05 2.94 -12.68
C ALA A 50 18.27 2.03 -12.86
N GLY A 51 18.43 1.03 -12.00
CA GLY A 51 19.46 0.00 -12.15
C GLY A 51 19.22 -0.85 -13.42
N ASP A 52 20.29 -1.18 -14.12
CA ASP A 52 20.22 -2.00 -15.33
C ASP A 52 20.36 -3.49 -14.99
N VAL A 53 19.25 -4.22 -15.09
CA VAL A 53 19.24 -5.67 -14.81
C VAL A 53 19.87 -6.44 -15.98
N THR A 54 21.13 -6.85 -15.80
CA THR A 54 21.88 -7.60 -16.81
C THR A 54 21.47 -9.06 -16.90
N ALA A 55 21.19 -9.68 -15.75
CA ALA A 55 20.77 -11.08 -15.69
C ALA A 55 19.85 -11.36 -14.50
N ALA A 56 18.92 -12.27 -14.68
CA ALA A 56 18.10 -12.79 -13.59
C ALA A 56 17.77 -14.27 -13.83
N VAL A 57 17.83 -15.07 -12.78
CA VAL A 57 17.46 -16.49 -12.77
C VAL A 57 16.45 -16.74 -11.66
N LYS A 58 15.40 -17.48 -11.99
CA LYS A 58 14.38 -17.90 -11.03
C LYS A 58 14.11 -19.39 -11.24
N LEU A 59 14.25 -20.15 -10.18
CA LEU A 59 14.03 -21.59 -10.17
C LEU A 59 13.05 -21.96 -9.07
N ASN A 60 11.99 -22.65 -9.38
CA ASN A 60 11.04 -23.21 -8.43
C ASN A 60 10.88 -24.71 -8.67
N GLY A 61 10.79 -25.49 -7.61
CA GLY A 61 10.62 -26.91 -7.70
C GLY A 61 10.17 -27.57 -6.42
N SER A 62 10.09 -28.90 -6.45
CA SER A 62 9.83 -29.71 -5.27
C SER A 62 10.76 -30.92 -5.25
N LEU A 63 11.22 -31.27 -4.06
CA LEU A 63 11.99 -32.47 -3.78
C LEU A 63 11.28 -33.25 -2.67
N GLY A 64 10.53 -34.27 -3.05
CA GLY A 64 9.61 -34.96 -2.15
C GLY A 64 8.54 -33.98 -1.61
N GLN A 65 8.48 -33.84 -0.30
CA GLN A 65 7.53 -32.93 0.38
C GLN A 65 8.08 -31.51 0.57
N VAL A 66 9.33 -31.24 0.16
CA VAL A 66 9.94 -29.92 0.28
C VAL A 66 9.75 -29.17 -1.03
N ARG A 67 9.07 -28.01 -0.96
CA ARG A 67 9.01 -27.04 -2.06
C ARG A 67 10.15 -26.04 -1.88
N TYR A 68 10.84 -25.72 -2.94
CA TYR A 68 11.95 -24.76 -2.90
C TYR A 68 11.87 -23.75 -4.04
N GLY A 69 12.47 -22.59 -3.81
CA GLY A 69 12.65 -21.54 -4.80
C GLY A 69 13.98 -20.84 -4.63
N LEU A 70 14.59 -20.48 -5.74
CA LEU A 70 15.79 -19.67 -5.81
C LEU A 70 15.54 -18.52 -6.77
N LEU A 71 15.94 -17.32 -6.37
CA LEU A 71 15.98 -16.12 -7.19
C LEU A 71 17.39 -15.54 -7.08
N ALA A 72 18.01 -15.27 -8.21
CA ALA A 72 19.24 -14.49 -8.29
C ALA A 72 19.09 -13.44 -9.40
N ALA A 73 19.59 -12.23 -9.16
CA ALA A 73 19.59 -11.15 -10.14
C ALA A 73 20.85 -10.31 -9.95
N ASN A 74 21.38 -9.84 -11.07
CA ASN A 74 22.55 -8.97 -11.13
C ASN A 74 22.18 -7.70 -11.92
N GLU A 75 22.55 -6.57 -11.39
CA GLU A 75 22.56 -5.28 -12.09
C GLU A 75 23.99 -5.03 -12.58
N GLY A 76 24.11 -4.59 -13.84
CA GLY A 76 25.40 -4.28 -14.45
C GLY A 76 26.00 -2.99 -13.90
N ASP A 77 27.21 -2.67 -14.44
CA ASP A 77 28.01 -1.48 -14.15
C ASP A 77 28.67 -1.40 -12.75
N GLU A 78 29.35 -0.27 -12.46
CA GLU A 78 30.13 -0.06 -11.24
C GLU A 78 29.25 0.18 -10.00
N VAL A 79 27.96 0.52 -10.18
CA VAL A 79 26.99 0.76 -9.11
C VAL A 79 25.98 -0.37 -8.97
N GLY A 80 26.16 -1.42 -9.79
CA GLY A 80 25.28 -2.57 -9.85
C GLY A 80 25.21 -3.35 -8.54
N ARG A 81 24.07 -3.97 -8.31
CA ARG A 81 23.74 -4.74 -7.11
C ARG A 81 23.53 -6.20 -7.45
N ASP A 82 23.91 -7.08 -6.53
CA ASP A 82 23.62 -8.50 -6.59
C ASP A 82 22.52 -8.87 -5.60
N PHE A 83 21.51 -9.58 -6.08
CA PHE A 83 20.37 -10.01 -5.29
C PHE A 83 20.25 -11.53 -5.29
N TYR A 84 20.08 -12.10 -4.10
CA TYR A 84 19.88 -13.53 -3.91
C TYR A 84 18.73 -13.76 -2.94
N ALA A 85 17.85 -14.73 -3.25
CA ALA A 85 16.83 -15.21 -2.33
C ALA A 85 16.65 -16.72 -2.48
N LEU A 86 16.61 -17.42 -1.36
CA LEU A 86 16.34 -18.85 -1.25
C LEU A 86 15.17 -19.07 -0.30
N ARG A 87 14.19 -19.85 -0.71
CA ARG A 87 13.03 -20.23 0.08
C ARG A 87 12.85 -21.74 0.06
N ALA A 88 12.56 -22.33 1.21
CA ALA A 88 12.13 -23.72 1.32
C ALA A 88 10.94 -23.82 2.26
N THR A 89 9.96 -24.65 1.90
CA THR A 89 8.78 -24.93 2.73
C THR A 89 8.49 -26.42 2.74
N ARG A 90 7.95 -26.92 3.87
CA ARG A 90 7.50 -28.30 3.99
C ARG A 90 6.18 -28.37 4.72
N ASP A 91 5.24 -29.09 4.13
CA ASP A 91 3.93 -29.40 4.66
C ASP A 91 4.00 -30.73 5.45
N PHE A 92 3.47 -30.74 6.66
CA PHE A 92 3.35 -31.89 7.55
C PHE A 92 1.88 -32.22 7.87
N GLY A 93 0.95 -31.71 7.07
CA GLY A 93 -0.50 -31.90 7.21
C GLY A 93 -1.15 -30.77 7.98
N ASP A 94 -1.14 -30.79 9.29
CA ASP A 94 -1.67 -29.74 10.14
C ASP A 94 -0.66 -28.58 10.39
N GLN A 95 0.56 -28.74 9.89
CA GLN A 95 1.65 -27.79 10.07
C GLN A 95 2.41 -27.54 8.76
N ASP A 96 2.67 -26.28 8.46
CA ASP A 96 3.59 -25.85 7.43
C ASP A 96 4.79 -25.15 8.05
N LEU A 97 5.99 -25.57 7.70
CA LEU A 97 7.24 -24.90 8.09
C LEU A 97 7.90 -24.26 6.87
N GLY A 98 8.41 -23.07 7.05
CA GLY A 98 9.13 -22.35 6.00
C GLY A 98 10.41 -21.69 6.51
N VAL A 99 11.43 -21.63 5.66
CA VAL A 99 12.65 -20.86 5.91
C VAL A 99 13.00 -20.05 4.67
N MET A 100 13.51 -18.85 4.87
CA MET A 100 13.97 -17.99 3.79
C MET A 100 15.30 -17.34 4.16
N LEU A 101 16.18 -17.25 3.18
CA LEU A 101 17.42 -16.48 3.22
C LEU A 101 17.40 -15.52 2.04
N SER A 102 17.70 -14.26 2.29
CA SER A 102 18.01 -13.32 1.22
C SER A 102 19.29 -12.56 1.51
N ARG A 103 20.00 -12.19 0.44
CA ARG A 103 21.23 -11.41 0.51
C ARG A 103 21.29 -10.41 -0.63
N VAL A 104 21.71 -9.21 -0.32
CA VAL A 104 22.00 -8.17 -1.30
C VAL A 104 23.39 -7.64 -1.07
N ASP A 105 24.17 -7.58 -2.12
CA ASP A 105 25.48 -6.94 -2.17
C ASP A 105 25.34 -5.62 -2.95
N ARG A 106 25.81 -4.52 -2.34
CA ARG A 106 25.72 -3.16 -2.87
C ARG A 106 27.12 -2.52 -2.83
N PRO A 107 27.99 -2.85 -3.80
CA PRO A 107 29.41 -2.47 -3.78
C PRO A 107 29.62 -0.96 -3.70
N PHE A 108 28.81 -0.16 -4.39
CA PHE A 108 28.90 1.29 -4.38
C PHE A 108 28.73 1.90 -2.96
N LEU A 109 27.93 1.27 -2.11
CA LEU A 109 27.71 1.71 -0.72
C LEU A 109 28.60 0.99 0.29
N ASP A 110 29.50 0.09 -0.16
CA ASP A 110 30.23 -0.83 0.71
C ASP A 110 29.27 -1.49 1.72
N ARG A 111 28.16 -2.10 1.17
CA ARG A 111 27.05 -2.60 1.99
C ARG A 111 26.64 -4.00 1.57
N VAL A 112 26.57 -4.87 2.55
CA VAL A 112 26.04 -6.23 2.41
C VAL A 112 24.93 -6.43 3.42
N ALA A 113 23.72 -6.75 2.94
CA ALA A 113 22.56 -7.03 3.77
C ALA A 113 22.12 -8.49 3.63
N THR A 114 21.97 -9.20 4.74
CA THR A 114 21.49 -10.58 4.78
C THR A 114 20.29 -10.66 5.72
N VAL A 115 19.22 -11.31 5.26
CA VAL A 115 18.00 -11.52 6.04
C VAL A 115 17.70 -13.01 6.12
N TYR A 116 17.46 -13.49 7.32
CA TYR A 116 17.05 -14.86 7.64
C TYR A 116 15.61 -14.82 8.12
N SER A 117 14.79 -15.77 7.73
CA SER A 117 13.46 -15.95 8.32
C SER A 117 13.09 -17.40 8.50
N ALA A 118 12.27 -17.65 9.51
CA ALA A 118 11.56 -18.90 9.72
C ALA A 118 10.10 -18.60 9.98
N ASP A 119 9.20 -19.38 9.40
CA ASP A 119 7.75 -19.25 9.59
C ASP A 119 7.10 -20.61 9.80
N HIS A 120 6.02 -20.58 10.56
CA HIS A 120 5.24 -21.76 10.92
C HIS A 120 3.75 -21.42 10.88
N LEU A 121 3.01 -22.23 10.16
CA LEU A 121 1.55 -22.27 10.17
C LEU A 121 1.13 -23.58 10.86
N TRP A 122 0.26 -23.47 11.86
CA TRP A 122 -0.28 -24.61 12.57
C TRP A 122 -1.81 -24.53 12.63
N THR A 123 -2.46 -25.60 12.19
CA THR A 123 -3.93 -25.72 12.12
C THR A 123 -4.35 -27.00 12.83
N PRO A 124 -4.29 -27.04 14.21
CA PRO A 124 -4.54 -28.25 14.99
C PRO A 124 -5.94 -28.80 14.79
N ASP A 125 -6.88 -27.94 14.50
CA ASP A 125 -8.26 -28.28 14.14
C ASP A 125 -8.86 -27.13 13.29
N PRO A 126 -10.05 -27.32 12.66
CA PRO A 126 -10.66 -26.29 11.80
C PRO A 126 -11.00 -24.96 12.49
N ALA A 127 -11.02 -24.92 13.83
CA ALA A 127 -11.34 -23.70 14.57
C ALA A 127 -10.11 -22.84 14.86
N TRP A 128 -8.90 -23.41 14.83
CA TRP A 128 -7.67 -22.71 15.18
C TRP A 128 -6.71 -22.60 14.02
N VAL A 129 -6.17 -21.39 13.81
CA VAL A 129 -5.05 -21.16 12.92
C VAL A 129 -4.03 -20.29 13.63
N VAL A 130 -2.82 -20.83 13.83
CA VAL A 130 -1.70 -20.14 14.48
C VAL A 130 -0.61 -19.91 13.45
N ARG A 131 -0.20 -18.65 13.29
CA ARG A 131 0.91 -18.27 12.41
C ARG A 131 1.98 -17.59 13.25
N THR A 132 3.18 -18.12 13.18
CA THR A 132 4.37 -17.54 13.82
C THR A 132 5.43 -17.28 12.78
N GLN A 133 6.18 -16.22 12.94
CA GLN A 133 7.29 -15.90 12.08
C GLN A 133 8.36 -15.13 12.86
N ALA A 134 9.61 -15.47 12.61
CA ALA A 134 10.79 -14.75 13.10
C ALA A 134 11.66 -14.35 11.91
N VAL A 135 12.24 -13.17 12.01
CA VAL A 135 13.12 -12.59 10.98
C VAL A 135 14.32 -11.98 11.69
N ALA A 136 15.52 -12.17 11.14
CA ALA A 136 16.72 -11.48 11.60
C ALA A 136 17.43 -10.84 10.40
N SER A 137 17.90 -9.63 10.57
CA SER A 137 18.75 -8.93 9.59
C SER A 137 20.17 -8.79 10.13
N SER A 138 21.14 -8.92 9.23
CA SER A 138 22.55 -8.64 9.46
C SER A 138 23.04 -7.77 8.32
N VAL A 139 23.46 -6.55 8.65
CA VAL A 139 23.91 -5.57 7.67
C VAL A 139 25.33 -5.14 8.03
N ASP A 140 26.23 -5.30 7.09
CA ASP A 140 27.59 -4.73 7.15
C ASP A 140 27.65 -3.56 6.17
N GLN A 141 27.99 -2.38 6.65
CA GLN A 141 28.16 -1.20 5.82
C GLN A 141 29.42 -0.43 6.25
N ALA A 142 30.37 -0.31 5.34
CA ALA A 142 31.65 0.37 5.58
C ALA A 142 32.37 -0.16 6.85
N GLY A 143 32.33 -1.48 7.05
CA GLY A 143 32.94 -2.16 8.21
C GLY A 143 32.16 -2.01 9.52
N THR A 144 30.98 -1.38 9.50
CA THR A 144 30.09 -1.31 10.67
C THR A 144 28.97 -2.33 10.52
N ARG A 145 28.84 -3.24 11.49
CA ARG A 145 27.81 -4.28 11.49
C ARG A 145 26.66 -3.91 12.41
N SER A 146 25.43 -4.06 11.89
CA SER A 146 24.17 -3.93 12.61
C SER A 146 23.39 -5.25 12.47
N ASP A 147 23.03 -5.85 13.59
CA ASP A 147 22.25 -7.10 13.66
C ASP A 147 21.01 -6.86 14.51
N ASP A 148 19.84 -7.23 14.01
CA ASP A 148 18.59 -7.10 14.77
C ASP A 148 17.53 -8.10 14.28
N PHE A 149 16.42 -8.22 15.02
CA PHE A 149 15.39 -9.18 14.74
C PHE A 149 13.96 -8.60 14.86
N GLY A 150 13.02 -9.32 14.27
CA GLY A 150 11.60 -9.10 14.46
C GLY A 150 10.87 -10.42 14.56
N ALA A 151 9.70 -10.40 15.19
CA ALA A 151 8.85 -11.58 15.34
C ALA A 151 7.37 -11.19 15.27
N GLN A 152 6.55 -12.10 14.74
CA GLN A 152 5.10 -11.95 14.77
C GLN A 152 4.41 -13.25 15.15
N LEU A 153 3.28 -13.10 15.85
CA LEU A 153 2.34 -14.17 16.19
C LEU A 153 0.94 -13.70 15.83
N ARG A 154 0.23 -14.54 15.09
CA ARG A 154 -1.19 -14.35 14.82
C ARG A 154 -1.95 -15.62 15.16
N ILE A 155 -2.97 -15.48 16.01
CA ILE A 155 -3.88 -16.55 16.40
C ILE A 155 -5.27 -16.17 15.91
N ASP A 156 -5.85 -16.97 15.03
CA ASP A 156 -7.24 -16.90 14.60
C ASP A 156 -8.01 -18.05 15.24
N HIS A 157 -9.14 -17.78 15.90
CA HIS A 157 -9.96 -18.78 16.55
C HIS A 157 -11.44 -18.58 16.24
N ALA A 158 -12.08 -19.59 15.68
CA ALA A 158 -13.52 -19.66 15.46
C ALA A 158 -14.24 -20.14 16.73
N LEU A 159 -15.05 -19.27 17.34
CA LEU A 159 -15.78 -19.55 18.59
C LEU A 159 -17.14 -20.25 18.36
N GLY A 160 -17.55 -20.44 17.11
CA GLY A 160 -18.87 -20.96 16.75
C GLY A 160 -19.94 -19.86 16.59
N GLU A 161 -21.09 -20.22 16.04
CA GLU A 161 -22.24 -19.31 15.81
C GLU A 161 -21.91 -18.00 15.11
N GLY A 162 -20.90 -18.04 14.23
CA GLY A 162 -20.42 -16.87 13.48
C GLY A 162 -19.50 -15.94 14.27
N TRP A 163 -19.14 -16.29 15.48
CA TRP A 163 -18.14 -15.58 16.27
C TRP A 163 -16.73 -16.08 15.96
N ARG A 164 -15.78 -15.16 15.88
CA ARG A 164 -14.35 -15.43 15.77
C ARG A 164 -13.55 -14.36 16.49
N GLN A 165 -12.37 -14.72 16.93
CA GLN A 165 -11.42 -13.80 17.55
C GLN A 165 -10.05 -13.94 16.92
N GLN A 166 -9.27 -12.88 17.01
CA GLN A 166 -7.91 -12.81 16.52
C GLN A 166 -7.03 -12.06 17.52
N LEU A 167 -5.88 -12.63 17.80
CA LEU A 167 -4.78 -11.95 18.47
C LEU A 167 -3.63 -11.78 17.49
N TYR A 168 -3.09 -10.58 17.38
CA TYR A 168 -1.90 -10.28 16.61
C TYR A 168 -0.87 -9.59 17.49
N LEU A 169 0.32 -10.14 17.57
CA LEU A 169 1.48 -9.60 18.25
C LEU A 169 2.59 -9.41 17.23
N LEU A 170 3.26 -8.26 17.26
CA LEU A 170 4.38 -7.93 16.39
C LEU A 170 5.44 -7.21 17.19
N HIS A 171 6.69 -7.63 17.01
CA HIS A 171 7.89 -6.94 17.46
C HIS A 171 8.82 -6.70 16.27
N LEU A 172 9.29 -5.49 16.11
CA LEU A 172 10.31 -5.09 15.14
C LEU A 172 11.36 -4.28 15.89
N GLY A 173 12.58 -4.78 15.93
CA GLY A 173 13.72 -4.08 16.54
C GLY A 173 13.99 -2.74 15.85
N ASP A 174 14.69 -1.86 16.54
CA ASP A 174 15.00 -0.50 16.06
C ASP A 174 16.08 -0.47 14.97
N GLU A 175 16.95 -1.47 14.94
CA GLU A 175 17.96 -1.65 13.89
C GLU A 175 17.58 -2.68 12.83
N LEU A 176 16.35 -3.25 12.88
CA LEU A 176 15.90 -4.23 11.88
C LEU A 176 15.81 -3.60 10.48
N GLN A 177 16.52 -4.15 9.52
CA GLN A 177 16.62 -3.65 8.15
C GLN A 177 16.25 -4.73 7.13
N LEU A 178 15.15 -4.54 6.40
CA LEU A 178 14.66 -5.46 5.37
C LEU A 178 14.65 -4.84 3.97
N ASN A 179 14.86 -3.53 3.84
CA ASN A 179 14.57 -2.76 2.63
C ASN A 179 15.59 -2.91 1.49
N ASP A 180 16.66 -3.70 1.67
CA ASP A 180 17.60 -3.97 0.57
C ASP A 180 16.97 -4.84 -0.54
N ILE A 181 16.16 -5.86 -0.17
CA ILE A 181 15.38 -6.67 -1.12
C ILE A 181 13.91 -6.79 -0.71
N GLY A 182 13.59 -6.55 0.55
CA GLY A 182 12.24 -6.55 1.09
C GLY A 182 11.57 -5.18 1.04
N TYR A 183 10.44 -5.10 1.70
CA TYR A 183 9.70 -3.87 1.95
C TYR A 183 9.21 -3.87 3.39
N LEU A 184 9.65 -2.90 4.17
CA LEU A 184 9.24 -2.69 5.55
C LEU A 184 8.82 -1.22 5.71
N ASP A 185 7.57 -0.99 6.11
CA ASP A 185 7.03 0.36 6.31
C ASP A 185 7.74 1.08 7.46
N ARG A 186 8.08 0.33 8.51
CA ARG A 186 8.79 0.82 9.69
C ARG A 186 9.44 -0.32 10.48
N ASN A 187 10.49 -0.02 11.19
CA ASN A 187 11.06 -0.77 12.31
C ASN A 187 10.75 -0.05 13.64
N ASP A 188 11.46 -0.34 14.72
CA ASP A 188 11.28 0.26 16.06
C ASP A 188 9.80 0.21 16.49
N PHE A 189 9.21 -1.01 16.54
CA PHE A 189 7.76 -1.11 16.65
C PHE A 189 7.29 -2.35 17.39
N ASN A 190 6.52 -2.15 18.45
CA ASN A 190 5.76 -3.16 19.15
C ASN A 190 4.26 -2.92 18.91
N TYR A 191 3.55 -3.94 18.46
CA TYR A 191 2.12 -3.86 18.14
C TYR A 191 1.38 -5.04 18.73
N VAL A 192 0.33 -4.73 19.48
CA VAL A 192 -0.63 -5.69 19.98
C VAL A 192 -1.99 -5.31 19.46
N ARG A 193 -2.71 -6.26 18.87
CA ARG A 193 -4.10 -6.08 18.43
C ARG A 193 -4.94 -7.28 18.82
N TYR A 194 -6.07 -7.02 19.43
CA TYR A 194 -7.13 -8.00 19.62
C TYR A 194 -8.35 -7.60 18.80
N GLU A 195 -8.94 -8.56 18.11
CA GLU A 195 -10.16 -8.36 17.31
C GLU A 195 -11.19 -9.45 17.68
N LEU A 196 -12.43 -9.03 17.90
CA LEU A 196 -13.60 -9.89 18.00
C LEU A 196 -14.49 -9.61 16.79
N ALA A 197 -14.95 -10.64 16.10
CA ALA A 197 -15.83 -10.51 14.94
C ALA A 197 -17.07 -11.38 15.09
N ARG A 198 -18.18 -10.90 14.55
CA ARG A 198 -19.42 -11.66 14.43
C ARG A 198 -19.98 -11.57 13.03
N ARG A 199 -20.15 -12.72 12.38
CA ARG A 199 -20.85 -12.85 11.11
C ARG A 199 -22.28 -13.37 11.34
N ARG A 200 -23.23 -12.78 10.64
CA ARG A 200 -24.61 -13.27 10.56
C ARG A 200 -25.06 -13.37 9.12
N SER A 201 -25.80 -14.43 8.83
CA SER A 201 -26.46 -14.70 7.55
C SER A 201 -27.82 -15.33 7.82
N GLY A 202 -28.57 -15.73 6.81
CA GLY A 202 -29.87 -16.37 6.98
C GLY A 202 -30.96 -15.45 7.52
N PHE A 203 -30.91 -14.17 7.14
CA PHE A 203 -31.98 -13.21 7.48
C PHE A 203 -33.27 -13.51 6.74
N PRO A 204 -34.45 -13.12 7.29
CA PRO A 204 -35.74 -13.23 6.61
C PRO A 204 -35.71 -12.62 5.20
N GLU A 205 -36.59 -13.08 4.31
CA GLU A 205 -36.59 -12.67 2.89
C GLU A 205 -36.88 -11.19 2.68
N ASP A 206 -37.62 -10.55 3.56
CA ASP A 206 -37.92 -9.12 3.59
C ASP A 206 -36.75 -8.24 4.09
N SER A 207 -35.71 -8.86 4.64
CA SER A 207 -34.50 -8.13 5.06
C SER A 207 -33.75 -7.59 3.85
N LYS A 208 -33.31 -6.33 3.94
CA LYS A 208 -32.43 -5.71 2.95
C LYS A 208 -31.00 -6.29 2.93
N TYR A 209 -30.61 -7.02 3.97
CA TYR A 209 -29.27 -7.65 4.09
C TYR A 209 -29.37 -9.17 3.87
N ALA A 210 -28.43 -9.72 3.11
CA ALA A 210 -28.19 -11.16 2.98
C ALA A 210 -27.23 -11.65 4.08
N SER A 211 -26.19 -10.89 4.36
CA SER A 211 -25.25 -11.15 5.43
C SER A 211 -24.60 -9.86 5.95
N TRP A 212 -24.03 -9.90 7.15
CA TRP A 212 -23.11 -8.89 7.63
C TRP A 212 -22.07 -9.48 8.58
N GLU A 213 -20.95 -8.80 8.68
CA GLU A 213 -19.90 -9.06 9.65
C GLU A 213 -19.55 -7.76 10.36
N THR A 214 -19.60 -7.78 11.68
CA THR A 214 -19.14 -6.68 12.53
C THR A 214 -17.85 -7.10 13.23
N ARG A 215 -16.87 -6.21 13.28
CA ARG A 215 -15.60 -6.39 13.96
C ARG A 215 -15.39 -5.29 14.96
N TRP A 216 -14.95 -5.65 16.14
CA TRP A 216 -14.48 -4.75 17.21
C TRP A 216 -13.00 -5.04 17.41
N ALA A 217 -12.20 -4.00 17.44
CA ALA A 217 -10.76 -4.13 17.60
C ALA A 217 -10.23 -3.12 18.61
N VAL A 218 -9.25 -3.55 19.38
CA VAL A 218 -8.42 -2.69 20.21
C VAL A 218 -6.96 -2.96 19.88
N SER A 219 -6.14 -1.91 19.93
CA SER A 219 -4.71 -2.06 19.66
C SER A 219 -3.87 -1.09 20.46
N ASN A 220 -2.63 -1.50 20.72
CA ASN A 220 -1.58 -0.67 21.33
C ASN A 220 -0.35 -0.70 20.42
N ARG A 221 0.25 0.47 20.21
CA ARG A 221 1.43 0.69 19.38
C ARG A 221 2.46 1.46 20.18
N ARG A 222 3.65 0.90 20.26
CA ARG A 222 4.79 1.51 20.96
C ARG A 222 6.06 1.33 20.15
N ASN A 223 7.04 2.19 20.36
CA ASN A 223 8.39 1.89 19.92
C ASN A 223 9.08 0.91 20.90
N VAL A 224 10.31 0.47 20.60
CA VAL A 224 11.07 -0.49 21.43
C VAL A 224 11.37 0.09 22.82
N GLN A 225 11.59 1.39 22.94
CA GLN A 225 11.83 2.10 24.21
C GLN A 225 10.54 2.30 25.04
N GLY A 226 9.37 1.88 24.51
CA GLY A 226 8.09 1.94 25.21
C GLY A 226 7.31 3.23 25.03
N THR A 227 7.76 4.17 24.19
CA THR A 227 7.01 5.38 23.85
C THR A 227 5.72 5.02 23.16
N VAL A 228 4.58 5.53 23.63
CA VAL A 228 3.28 5.30 23.03
C VAL A 228 3.18 6.04 21.71
N ILE A 229 3.02 5.29 20.61
CA ILE A 229 2.73 5.84 19.30
C ILE A 229 1.23 6.11 19.18
N ALA A 230 0.40 5.11 19.49
CA ALA A 230 -1.05 5.28 19.60
C ALA A 230 -1.69 4.06 20.28
N GLU A 231 -2.76 4.28 21.00
CA GLU A 231 -3.75 3.26 21.37
C GLU A 231 -4.99 3.50 20.54
N ALA A 232 -5.66 2.44 20.10
CA ALA A 232 -6.82 2.60 19.24
C ALA A 232 -7.94 1.62 19.60
N ALA A 233 -9.17 2.10 19.44
CA ALA A 233 -10.36 1.27 19.42
C ALA A 233 -11.12 1.52 18.12
N ALA A 234 -11.61 0.45 17.49
CA ALA A 234 -12.34 0.54 16.24
C ALA A 234 -13.52 -0.42 16.20
N VAL A 235 -14.57 -0.03 15.51
CA VAL A 235 -15.66 -0.90 15.10
C VAL A 235 -15.92 -0.70 13.63
N ASN A 236 -16.07 -1.80 12.89
CA ASN A 236 -16.49 -1.75 11.51
C ASN A 236 -17.53 -2.82 11.20
N ARG A 237 -18.30 -2.59 10.13
CA ARG A 237 -19.24 -3.58 9.60
C ARG A 237 -19.18 -3.60 8.09
N SER A 238 -19.00 -4.80 7.56
CA SER A 238 -19.21 -5.13 6.15
C SER A 238 -20.56 -5.83 6.00
N SER A 239 -21.37 -5.41 5.05
CA SER A 239 -22.72 -5.98 4.81
C SER A 239 -22.89 -6.29 3.33
N GLU A 240 -23.42 -7.48 3.05
CA GLU A 240 -23.93 -7.87 1.74
C GLU A 240 -25.44 -7.65 1.69
N ARG A 241 -25.89 -7.00 0.65
CA ARG A 241 -27.29 -6.66 0.46
C ARG A 241 -27.94 -7.66 -0.49
N ARG A 242 -29.25 -7.88 -0.35
CA ARG A 242 -29.99 -8.78 -1.26
C ARG A 242 -30.11 -8.27 -2.69
N ASP A 243 -29.95 -6.95 -2.90
CA ASP A 243 -29.87 -6.35 -4.24
C ASP A 243 -28.48 -6.57 -4.90
N GLY A 244 -27.61 -7.37 -4.28
CA GLY A 244 -26.26 -7.65 -4.74
C GLY A 244 -25.25 -6.54 -4.40
N GLY A 245 -25.69 -5.46 -3.78
CA GLY A 245 -24.82 -4.37 -3.34
C GLY A 245 -24.05 -4.69 -2.06
N SER A 246 -23.07 -3.87 -1.73
CA SER A 246 -22.34 -3.93 -0.47
C SER A 246 -22.39 -2.60 0.27
N GLU A 247 -22.26 -2.68 1.58
CA GLU A 247 -22.14 -1.52 2.46
C GLU A 247 -21.04 -1.79 3.49
N PHE A 248 -20.17 -0.81 3.68
CA PHE A 248 -19.12 -0.83 4.68
C PHE A 248 -19.16 0.46 5.49
N TRP A 249 -19.00 0.36 6.80
CA TRP A 249 -18.73 1.50 7.63
C TRP A 249 -17.72 1.15 8.71
N GLU A 250 -16.96 2.14 9.14
CA GLU A 250 -15.96 2.06 10.20
C GLU A 250 -15.98 3.32 11.03
N VAL A 251 -15.84 3.17 12.34
CA VAL A 251 -15.52 4.25 13.27
C VAL A 251 -14.34 3.81 14.12
N ALA A 252 -13.33 4.66 14.23
CA ALA A 252 -12.15 4.40 15.03
C ALA A 252 -11.74 5.65 15.80
N ALA A 253 -11.19 5.43 16.99
CA ALA A 253 -10.60 6.46 17.84
C ALA A 253 -9.16 6.07 18.17
N TRP A 254 -8.26 7.04 18.10
CA TRP A 254 -6.86 6.93 18.53
C TRP A 254 -6.62 7.87 19.70
N SER A 255 -5.90 7.37 20.70
CA SER A 255 -5.39 8.22 21.78
C SER A 255 -4.39 9.26 21.25
N SER A 256 -4.14 10.28 22.02
CA SER A 256 -2.91 11.08 21.89
C SER A 256 -1.69 10.15 21.97
N GLY A 257 -0.63 10.52 21.29
CA GLY A 257 0.58 9.71 21.20
C GLY A 257 1.72 10.48 20.54
N HIS A 258 2.57 9.74 19.80
CA HIS A 258 3.73 10.30 19.14
C HIS A 258 3.82 9.81 17.68
N ASP A 259 4.22 10.70 16.78
CA ASP A 259 4.64 10.34 15.43
C ASP A 259 6.17 10.45 15.35
N ASP A 260 6.82 9.33 15.22
CA ASP A 260 8.27 9.19 15.15
C ASP A 260 8.79 9.10 13.71
N LEU A 261 7.88 9.02 12.74
CA LEU A 261 8.21 8.91 11.31
C LEU A 261 8.09 10.24 10.57
N ILE A 262 7.15 11.11 10.95
CA ILE A 262 6.83 12.31 10.17
C ILE A 262 8.03 13.23 9.97
N THR A 263 8.93 13.32 10.95
CA THR A 263 10.15 14.14 10.94
C THR A 263 11.31 13.47 10.22
N ARG A 264 11.15 12.23 9.79
CA ARG A 264 12.18 11.41 9.10
C ARG A 264 13.47 11.30 9.90
N GLY A 265 13.35 11.03 11.22
CA GLY A 265 14.48 10.87 12.15
C GLY A 265 14.97 12.16 12.81
N ASN A 266 14.33 13.31 12.56
CA ASN A 266 14.70 14.59 13.18
C ASN A 266 13.85 14.92 14.42
N GLY A 267 13.57 13.92 15.24
CA GLY A 267 12.82 14.04 16.48
C GLY A 267 11.46 13.36 16.39
N VAL A 268 10.82 13.20 17.55
CA VAL A 268 9.51 12.58 17.72
C VAL A 268 8.49 13.67 17.99
N LEU A 269 7.36 13.65 17.29
CA LEU A 269 6.33 14.68 17.40
C LEU A 269 5.13 14.17 18.21
N ARG A 270 4.68 14.94 19.23
CA ARG A 270 3.41 14.66 19.91
C ARG A 270 2.24 14.95 19.00
N VAL A 271 1.29 14.02 18.96
CA VAL A 271 0.05 14.13 18.17
C VAL A 271 -1.16 13.99 19.10
N PRO A 272 -2.25 14.75 18.89
CA PRO A 272 -3.46 14.66 19.66
C PRO A 272 -4.24 13.38 19.36
N GLU A 273 -5.28 13.13 20.12
CA GLU A 273 -6.29 12.13 19.82
C GLU A 273 -6.98 12.43 18.49
N LYS A 274 -7.40 11.37 17.80
CA LYS A 274 -8.04 11.47 16.47
C LYS A 274 -9.23 10.55 16.37
N LEU A 275 -10.26 11.04 15.69
CA LEU A 275 -11.42 10.25 15.28
C LEU A 275 -11.35 9.99 13.77
N TYR A 276 -11.82 8.84 13.38
CA TYR A 276 -11.98 8.45 11.99
C TYR A 276 -13.35 7.82 11.79
N ALA A 277 -14.03 8.21 10.72
CA ALA A 277 -15.23 7.55 10.25
C ALA A 277 -15.15 7.35 8.74
N ASN A 278 -15.55 6.18 8.27
CA ASN A 278 -15.64 5.85 6.85
C ASN A 278 -16.99 5.18 6.59
N TRP A 279 -17.61 5.56 5.49
CA TRP A 279 -18.78 4.89 4.95
C TRP A 279 -18.60 4.70 3.45
N GLU A 280 -18.86 3.47 2.99
CA GLU A 280 -18.82 3.10 1.57
C GLU A 280 -20.08 2.30 1.23
N ARG A 281 -20.64 2.56 0.06
CA ARG A 281 -21.74 1.77 -0.47
C ARG A 281 -21.56 1.55 -1.96
N SER A 282 -21.84 0.32 -2.39
CA SER A 282 -21.89 -0.02 -3.82
C SER A 282 -23.24 -0.62 -4.18
N ARG A 283 -23.61 -0.45 -5.43
CA ARG A 283 -24.74 -1.12 -6.07
C ARG A 283 -24.27 -1.73 -7.38
N PRO A 284 -24.44 -3.04 -7.58
CA PRO A 284 -24.07 -3.68 -8.83
C PRO A 284 -24.98 -3.20 -9.98
N ARG A 285 -24.67 -3.65 -11.18
CA ARG A 285 -25.44 -3.29 -12.38
C ARG A 285 -26.93 -3.63 -12.21
N GLN A 286 -27.75 -2.59 -12.35
CA GLN A 286 -29.20 -2.71 -12.48
C GLN A 286 -29.62 -1.88 -13.70
N GLY A 287 -30.09 -2.56 -14.75
CA GLY A 287 -30.25 -1.96 -16.06
C GLY A 287 -28.91 -1.51 -16.63
N ALA A 288 -28.80 -0.23 -16.96
CA ALA A 288 -27.56 0.35 -17.51
C ALA A 288 -26.58 0.87 -16.44
N TRP A 289 -26.95 0.92 -15.15
CA TRP A 289 -26.18 1.61 -14.14
C TRP A 289 -25.67 0.70 -13.01
N ALA A 290 -24.42 0.91 -12.63
CA ALA A 290 -23.83 0.51 -11.35
C ALA A 290 -23.21 1.75 -10.71
N TRP A 291 -22.97 1.74 -9.39
CA TRP A 291 -22.30 2.84 -8.73
C TRP A 291 -21.64 2.43 -7.41
N LYS A 292 -20.62 3.18 -7.01
CA LYS A 292 -20.00 3.17 -5.69
C LYS A 292 -19.91 4.60 -5.20
N GLY A 293 -20.18 4.82 -3.89
CA GLY A 293 -19.99 6.11 -3.22
C GLY A 293 -19.33 5.92 -1.87
N TRP A 294 -18.62 6.95 -1.39
CA TRP A 294 -17.97 6.94 -0.09
C TRP A 294 -17.93 8.32 0.55
N ALA A 295 -17.87 8.32 1.88
CA ALA A 295 -17.62 9.49 2.70
C ALA A 295 -16.63 9.11 3.79
N ARG A 296 -15.60 9.95 4.02
CA ARG A 296 -14.58 9.75 5.04
C ARG A 296 -14.39 11.02 5.84
N LEU A 297 -14.33 10.87 7.16
CA LEU A 297 -13.96 11.91 8.11
C LEU A 297 -12.70 11.45 8.84
N ALA A 298 -11.69 12.31 8.94
CA ALA A 298 -10.45 12.00 9.64
C ALA A 298 -9.97 13.19 10.46
N GLY A 299 -9.66 12.96 11.73
CA GLY A 299 -9.00 13.97 12.58
C GLY A 299 -7.61 14.30 12.03
N GLU A 300 -7.29 15.58 11.96
CA GLU A 300 -6.02 16.12 11.46
C GLU A 300 -5.46 17.16 12.43
N GLY A 301 -4.25 17.63 12.19
CA GLY A 301 -3.62 18.71 12.93
C GLY A 301 -2.83 18.30 14.17
N LEU A 302 -2.46 19.30 14.94
CA LEU A 302 -1.66 19.20 16.17
C LEU A 302 -2.42 19.82 17.34
N GLU A 303 -1.95 19.61 18.57
CA GLU A 303 -2.52 20.18 19.79
C GLU A 303 -2.68 21.70 19.67
N GLY A 304 -3.91 22.21 19.87
CA GLY A 304 -4.28 23.62 19.72
C GLY A 304 -4.56 24.07 18.28
N ALA A 305 -4.47 23.16 17.30
CA ALA A 305 -4.81 23.38 15.90
C ALA A 305 -5.39 22.10 15.28
N GLU A 306 -6.31 21.47 16.01
CA GLU A 306 -6.99 20.27 15.57
C GLU A 306 -8.10 20.59 14.58
N GLY A 307 -8.28 19.73 13.59
CA GLY A 307 -9.32 19.83 12.59
C GLY A 307 -9.83 18.46 12.16
N SER A 308 -10.85 18.47 11.32
CA SER A 308 -11.38 17.25 10.71
C SER A 308 -11.43 17.39 9.19
N GLY A 309 -10.67 16.56 8.51
CA GLY A 309 -10.73 16.45 7.06
C GLY A 309 -11.95 15.64 6.61
N LEU A 310 -12.57 16.06 5.50
CA LEU A 310 -13.72 15.39 4.89
C LEU A 310 -13.38 15.02 3.44
N GLU A 311 -13.60 13.76 3.07
CA GLU A 311 -13.54 13.30 1.68
C GLU A 311 -14.89 12.72 1.27
N LEU A 312 -15.40 13.16 0.12
CA LEU A 312 -16.59 12.62 -0.52
C LEU A 312 -16.23 12.13 -1.92
N GLY A 313 -16.81 11.01 -2.34
CA GLY A 313 -16.57 10.50 -3.67
C GLY A 313 -17.68 9.63 -4.22
N ILE A 314 -17.74 9.57 -5.55
CA ILE A 314 -18.71 8.77 -6.30
C ILE A 314 -18.04 8.16 -7.53
N GLU A 315 -18.45 6.97 -7.89
CA GLU A 315 -17.94 6.19 -9.04
C GLU A 315 -19.11 5.53 -9.75
N PRO A 316 -19.87 6.26 -10.60
CA PRO A 316 -20.90 5.67 -11.45
C PRO A 316 -20.27 4.91 -12.62
N THR A 317 -20.90 3.80 -13.00
CA THR A 317 -20.59 3.01 -14.20
C THR A 317 -21.83 2.91 -15.06
N LEU A 318 -21.72 3.37 -16.31
CA LEU A 318 -22.75 3.26 -17.32
C LEU A 318 -22.40 2.10 -18.27
N HIS A 319 -23.24 1.12 -18.35
CA HIS A 319 -23.18 0.02 -19.32
C HIS A 319 -24.05 0.37 -20.53
N LEU A 320 -23.41 0.88 -21.60
CA LEU A 320 -24.09 1.24 -22.85
C LEU A 320 -24.53 0.01 -23.63
N SER A 321 -23.78 -1.10 -23.47
CA SER A 321 -24.12 -2.44 -23.95
C SER A 321 -23.41 -3.47 -23.07
N ASP A 322 -23.55 -4.76 -23.37
CA ASP A 322 -22.79 -5.82 -22.69
C ASP A 322 -21.29 -5.80 -23.04
N SER A 323 -20.96 -5.15 -24.17
CA SER A 323 -19.56 -5.01 -24.65
C SER A 323 -18.96 -3.64 -24.37
N LEU A 324 -19.72 -2.63 -23.95
CA LEU A 324 -19.25 -1.27 -23.74
C LEU A 324 -19.70 -0.71 -22.40
N SER A 325 -18.73 -0.36 -21.56
CA SER A 325 -18.97 0.34 -20.30
C SER A 325 -18.06 1.56 -20.14
N VAL A 326 -18.61 2.57 -19.47
CA VAL A 326 -17.90 3.80 -19.10
C VAL A 326 -18.07 4.02 -17.60
N GLN A 327 -16.97 4.06 -16.89
CA GLN A 327 -16.90 4.35 -15.46
C GLN A 327 -16.28 5.73 -15.27
N ALA A 328 -16.99 6.63 -14.61
CA ALA A 328 -16.46 7.90 -14.16
C ALA A 328 -16.14 7.82 -12.65
N ARG A 329 -15.14 8.53 -12.19
CA ARG A 329 -14.82 8.69 -10.78
C ARG A 329 -14.64 10.17 -10.48
N ALA A 330 -15.23 10.63 -9.39
CA ALA A 330 -15.01 11.98 -8.87
C ALA A 330 -14.89 11.92 -7.34
N SER A 331 -13.91 12.61 -6.79
CA SER A 331 -13.84 12.83 -5.35
C SER A 331 -13.27 14.22 -5.03
N ILE A 332 -13.74 14.78 -3.92
CA ILE A 332 -13.24 16.00 -3.32
C ILE A 332 -12.80 15.70 -1.90
N LYS A 333 -11.68 16.26 -1.47
CA LYS A 333 -11.19 16.20 -0.09
C LYS A 333 -10.88 17.63 0.37
N HIS A 334 -11.41 17.99 1.52
CA HIS A 334 -11.02 19.17 2.31
C HIS A 334 -10.25 18.69 3.54
N ALA A 335 -9.03 19.16 3.72
CA ALA A 335 -8.16 18.88 4.85
C ALA A 335 -7.77 20.21 5.52
N PRO A 336 -8.39 20.60 6.67
CA PRO A 336 -8.15 21.90 7.27
C PRO A 336 -6.75 22.05 7.88
N ASP A 337 -6.12 20.96 8.31
CA ASP A 337 -4.86 20.96 9.05
C ASP A 337 -3.93 19.81 8.62
N TRP A 338 -3.77 19.64 7.32
CA TRP A 338 -2.87 18.63 6.76
C TRP A 338 -1.41 18.92 7.12
N LEU A 339 -0.80 18.03 7.87
CA LEU A 339 0.56 18.18 8.38
C LEU A 339 1.58 17.61 7.38
N LEU A 340 2.61 18.42 7.06
CA LEU A 340 3.69 18.06 6.16
C LEU A 340 5.06 18.40 6.75
N TRP A 341 6.00 17.48 6.58
CA TRP A 341 7.41 17.72 6.86
C TRP A 341 8.04 18.66 5.82
N ARG A 342 8.89 19.59 6.28
CA ARG A 342 9.54 20.61 5.46
C ARG A 342 11.08 20.61 5.58
N GLY A 343 11.64 19.61 6.25
CA GLY A 343 13.09 19.44 6.43
C GLY A 343 13.52 19.61 7.88
N GLY A 344 14.49 18.78 8.32
CA GLY A 344 14.94 18.77 9.70
C GLY A 344 13.77 18.53 10.67
N ASP A 345 13.68 19.35 11.70
CA ASP A 345 12.63 19.33 12.71
C ASP A 345 11.41 20.23 12.38
N ARG A 346 11.31 20.72 11.12
CA ARG A 346 10.29 21.69 10.69
C ARG A 346 9.13 21.03 9.97
N LEU A 347 7.92 21.51 10.29
CA LEU A 347 6.66 21.06 9.69
C LEU A 347 5.78 22.28 9.34
N GLY A 348 4.84 22.06 8.42
CA GLY A 348 3.77 23.00 8.13
C GLY A 348 2.43 22.30 8.22
N SER A 349 1.43 22.93 8.87
CA SER A 349 0.03 22.54 8.71
C SER A 349 -0.60 23.38 7.61
N PHE A 350 -1.29 22.71 6.70
CA PHE A 350 -1.88 23.32 5.51
C PHE A 350 -3.38 23.08 5.48
N ARG A 351 -4.13 24.11 5.11
CA ARG A 351 -5.46 23.90 4.58
C ARG A 351 -5.30 23.40 3.14
N ALA A 352 -5.71 22.17 2.88
CA ALA A 352 -5.56 21.55 1.58
C ALA A 352 -6.89 21.11 0.99
N ASP A 353 -7.15 21.54 -0.23
CA ASP A 353 -8.30 21.14 -1.04
C ASP A 353 -7.80 20.25 -2.19
N THR A 354 -8.40 19.08 -2.38
CA THR A 354 -8.00 18.12 -3.41
C THR A 354 -9.21 17.70 -4.22
N ALA A 355 -9.08 17.71 -5.55
CA ALA A 355 -10.04 17.11 -6.46
C ALA A 355 -9.37 15.98 -7.25
N ARG A 356 -10.06 14.85 -7.40
CA ARG A 356 -9.63 13.74 -8.26
C ARG A 356 -10.73 13.40 -9.24
N LEU A 357 -10.36 13.29 -10.51
CA LEU A 357 -11.26 12.86 -11.57
C LEU A 357 -10.65 11.66 -12.28
N GLY A 358 -11.50 10.73 -12.68
CA GLY A 358 -11.10 9.55 -13.45
C GLY A 358 -12.16 9.18 -14.47
N LEU A 359 -11.71 8.61 -15.58
CA LEU A 359 -12.56 8.00 -16.60
C LEU A 359 -11.93 6.68 -17.03
N ASN A 360 -12.73 5.62 -17.09
CA ASN A 360 -12.31 4.33 -17.57
C ASN A 360 -13.35 3.81 -18.57
N LEU A 361 -12.98 3.70 -19.84
CA LEU A 361 -13.80 3.11 -20.88
C LEU A 361 -13.25 1.71 -21.19
N GLN A 362 -14.14 0.73 -21.21
CA GLN A 362 -13.86 -0.64 -21.65
C GLN A 362 -14.80 -1.00 -22.79
N TRP A 363 -14.25 -1.36 -23.93
CA TRP A 363 -15.02 -1.71 -25.11
C TRP A 363 -14.47 -2.99 -25.76
N GLN A 364 -15.27 -4.03 -25.71
CA GLN A 364 -15.05 -5.25 -26.44
C GLN A 364 -15.62 -5.07 -27.86
N LEU A 365 -14.76 -4.73 -28.82
CA LEU A 365 -15.13 -4.44 -30.20
C LEU A 365 -15.56 -5.67 -31.00
N GLY A 366 -15.27 -6.86 -30.46
CA GLY A 366 -15.59 -8.18 -31.02
C GLY A 366 -14.96 -9.27 -30.19
N HIS A 367 -14.98 -10.51 -30.63
CA HIS A 367 -14.46 -11.64 -29.84
C HIS A 367 -12.95 -11.57 -29.57
N ARG A 368 -12.20 -10.85 -30.41
CA ARG A 368 -10.72 -10.80 -30.38
C ARG A 368 -10.16 -9.41 -30.16
N GLN A 369 -10.99 -8.38 -29.98
CA GLN A 369 -10.54 -6.99 -29.93
C GLN A 369 -11.06 -6.28 -28.70
N GLU A 370 -10.17 -5.66 -27.95
CA GLU A 370 -10.52 -4.86 -26.79
C GLU A 370 -9.86 -3.50 -26.86
N LEU A 371 -10.62 -2.43 -26.61
CA LEU A 371 -10.14 -1.07 -26.43
C LEU A 371 -10.40 -0.66 -24.97
N ARG A 372 -9.34 -0.18 -24.30
CA ARG A 372 -9.44 0.47 -22.99
C ARG A 372 -8.88 1.88 -23.06
N VAL A 373 -9.63 2.81 -22.50
CA VAL A 373 -9.16 4.19 -22.30
C VAL A 373 -9.21 4.50 -20.82
N LYS A 374 -8.11 4.98 -20.25
CA LYS A 374 -8.01 5.37 -18.86
C LYS A 374 -7.49 6.79 -18.76
N LEU A 375 -8.19 7.62 -18.00
CA LEU A 375 -7.80 8.98 -17.61
C LEU A 375 -7.85 9.08 -16.10
N GLU A 376 -6.81 9.61 -15.49
CA GLU A 376 -6.76 9.97 -14.07
C GLU A 376 -6.11 11.35 -13.95
N THR A 377 -6.73 12.23 -13.19
CA THR A 377 -6.15 13.54 -12.86
C THR A 377 -6.40 13.90 -11.41
N ILE A 378 -5.44 14.58 -10.82
CA ILE A 378 -5.47 15.08 -9.45
C ILE A 378 -5.08 16.55 -9.51
N ALA A 379 -5.86 17.37 -8.80
CA ALA A 379 -5.52 18.76 -8.48
C ALA A 379 -5.50 18.93 -6.96
N LEU A 380 -4.51 19.63 -6.45
CA LEU A 380 -4.35 19.93 -5.03
C LEU A 380 -3.93 21.40 -4.89
N ASP A 381 -4.62 22.12 -4.02
CA ASP A 381 -4.25 23.45 -3.53
C ASP A 381 -3.96 23.39 -2.04
N ALA A 382 -2.80 23.84 -1.59
CA ALA A 382 -2.36 23.78 -0.20
C ALA A 382 -1.88 25.15 0.29
N ARG A 383 -2.57 25.70 1.26
CA ARG A 383 -2.31 27.01 1.88
C ARG A 383 -1.80 26.83 3.29
N LEU A 384 -0.64 27.41 3.59
CA LEU A 384 -0.06 27.36 4.93
C LEU A 384 -1.02 27.99 5.96
N ARG A 385 -1.25 27.28 7.04
CA ARG A 385 -1.93 27.80 8.22
C ARG A 385 -0.95 28.18 9.32
N GLN A 386 -0.02 27.26 9.61
CA GLN A 386 0.95 27.44 10.68
C GLN A 386 2.23 26.65 10.37
N ALA A 387 3.37 27.30 10.56
CA ALA A 387 4.67 26.65 10.60
C ALA A 387 4.96 26.16 12.01
N TRP A 388 5.55 24.96 12.13
CA TRP A 388 5.85 24.30 13.38
C TRP A 388 7.29 23.82 13.42
N GLN A 389 7.84 23.76 14.63
CA GLN A 389 9.12 23.10 14.95
C GLN A 389 8.90 22.09 16.06
N VAL A 390 9.65 20.98 16.03
CA VAL A 390 9.66 20.00 17.11
C VAL A 390 10.43 20.55 18.30
N GLY A 391 9.73 20.85 19.35
CA GLY A 391 10.30 21.35 20.60
C GLY A 391 10.67 20.22 21.59
N PRO A 392 11.11 20.60 22.79
CA PRO A 392 11.47 19.66 23.85
C PRO A 392 10.33 18.70 24.19
N GLY A 393 10.66 17.40 24.29
CA GLY A 393 9.68 16.34 24.57
C GLY A 393 8.67 16.12 23.43
N GLY A 394 9.03 16.50 22.21
CA GLY A 394 8.18 16.32 21.03
C GLY A 394 7.03 17.30 20.88
N ARG A 395 6.97 18.35 21.70
CA ARG A 395 5.89 19.33 21.62
C ARG A 395 5.96 20.14 20.33
N PRO A 396 4.84 20.30 19.58
CA PRO A 396 4.82 21.22 18.46
C PRO A 396 4.94 22.67 18.97
N VAL A 397 5.91 23.40 18.45
CA VAL A 397 6.12 24.81 18.77
C VAL A 397 5.79 25.64 17.52
N PRO A 398 4.82 26.56 17.58
CA PRO A 398 4.51 27.40 16.44
C PRO A 398 5.67 28.36 16.15
N THR A 399 5.99 28.55 14.88
CA THR A 399 7.04 29.47 14.42
C THR A 399 6.50 30.46 13.40
N GLY A 400 7.21 31.58 13.22
CA GLY A 400 6.92 32.57 12.17
C GLY A 400 7.70 32.30 10.87
N GLU A 401 8.29 31.10 10.69
CA GLU A 401 9.06 30.78 9.49
C GLU A 401 8.18 30.78 8.24
N PRO A 402 8.55 31.49 7.16
CA PRO A 402 7.80 31.46 5.94
C PRO A 402 7.95 30.11 5.25
N ILE A 403 6.84 29.41 5.07
CA ILE A 403 6.73 28.22 4.24
C ILE A 403 5.76 28.56 3.12
N PRO A 404 6.13 28.41 1.83
CA PRO A 404 5.26 28.77 0.73
C PRO A 404 4.01 27.88 0.67
N ASP A 405 2.90 28.48 0.26
CA ASP A 405 1.76 27.78 -0.29
C ASP A 405 2.21 27.03 -1.53
N PHE A 406 1.50 25.98 -1.92
CA PHE A 406 1.83 25.24 -3.14
C PHE A 406 0.60 24.64 -3.80
N SER A 407 0.71 24.43 -5.09
CA SER A 407 -0.30 23.77 -5.92
C SER A 407 0.30 22.60 -6.67
N LEU A 408 -0.50 21.56 -6.90
CA LEU A 408 -0.09 20.40 -7.66
C LEU A 408 -1.20 19.97 -8.61
N ALA A 409 -0.80 19.66 -9.85
CA ALA A 409 -1.65 18.97 -10.81
C ALA A 409 -0.92 17.75 -11.38
N ASN A 410 -1.65 16.70 -11.69
CA ASN A 410 -1.10 15.49 -12.29
C ASN A 410 -2.07 14.89 -13.30
N LEU A 411 -1.54 14.33 -14.38
CA LEU A 411 -2.29 13.63 -15.42
C LEU A 411 -1.69 12.27 -15.69
N GLY A 412 -2.54 11.26 -15.75
CA GLY A 412 -2.25 9.96 -16.35
C GLY A 412 -3.32 9.61 -17.38
N PHE A 413 -2.92 9.47 -18.64
CA PHE A 413 -3.80 9.09 -19.74
C PHE A 413 -3.22 7.89 -20.47
N GLN A 414 -4.05 6.89 -20.77
CA GLN A 414 -3.64 5.70 -21.50
C GLN A 414 -4.77 5.23 -22.43
N VAL A 415 -4.41 4.91 -23.65
CA VAL A 415 -5.24 4.15 -24.60
C VAL A 415 -4.54 2.83 -24.85
N ARG A 416 -5.24 1.71 -24.63
CA ARG A 416 -4.72 0.38 -24.89
C ARG A 416 -5.67 -0.37 -25.82
N TYR A 417 -5.16 -0.77 -26.97
CA TYR A 417 -5.81 -1.68 -27.88
C TYR A 417 -5.16 -3.06 -27.80
N ARG A 418 -5.96 -4.11 -27.66
CA ARG A 418 -5.55 -5.51 -27.71
C ARG A 418 -6.23 -6.21 -28.87
N TYR A 419 -5.43 -6.97 -29.63
CA TYR A 419 -5.91 -7.87 -30.64
C TYR A 419 -5.41 -9.28 -30.40
N GLU A 420 -6.30 -10.25 -30.22
CA GLU A 420 -5.95 -11.67 -30.08
C GLU A 420 -5.75 -12.30 -31.46
N LEU A 421 -4.48 -12.57 -31.79
CA LEU A 421 -4.08 -13.20 -33.05
C LEU A 421 -4.46 -14.68 -33.09
N ALA A 422 -4.19 -15.39 -31.98
CA ALA A 422 -4.50 -16.79 -31.73
C ALA A 422 -4.69 -16.98 -30.23
N PRO A 423 -5.19 -18.12 -29.75
CA PRO A 423 -5.27 -18.41 -28.31
C PRO A 423 -3.92 -18.17 -27.62
N LEU A 424 -3.91 -17.32 -26.58
CA LEU A 424 -2.73 -16.90 -25.81
C LEU A 424 -1.66 -16.13 -26.62
N SER A 425 -2.05 -15.57 -27.77
CA SER A 425 -1.15 -14.78 -28.63
C SER A 425 -1.80 -13.44 -28.95
N ASP A 426 -1.23 -12.36 -28.38
CA ASP A 426 -1.82 -11.04 -28.37
C ASP A 426 -0.90 -9.99 -28.96
N LEU A 427 -1.47 -9.07 -29.75
CA LEU A 427 -0.86 -7.82 -30.14
C LEU A 427 -1.44 -6.70 -29.26
N TYR A 428 -0.58 -5.93 -28.62
CA TYR A 428 -0.95 -4.74 -27.87
C TYR A 428 -0.39 -3.49 -28.55
N VAL A 429 -1.24 -2.48 -28.68
CA VAL A 429 -0.83 -1.13 -29.01
C VAL A 429 -1.25 -0.23 -27.87
N VAL A 430 -0.29 0.41 -27.23
CA VAL A 430 -0.51 1.23 -26.03
C VAL A 430 0.04 2.62 -26.28
N TYR A 431 -0.82 3.62 -26.21
CA TYR A 431 -0.43 5.01 -26.15
C TYR A 431 -0.58 5.47 -24.70
N GLY A 432 0.45 6.07 -24.16
CA GLY A 432 0.47 6.63 -22.80
C GLY A 432 0.94 8.08 -22.84
N ARG A 433 0.30 8.91 -22.02
CA ARG A 433 0.68 10.30 -21.79
C ARG A 433 0.49 10.63 -20.33
N GLY A 434 1.43 11.37 -19.75
CA GLY A 434 1.35 11.79 -18.35
C GLY A 434 2.21 13.01 -18.09
N GLY A 435 2.03 13.57 -16.91
CA GLY A 435 2.82 14.68 -16.42
C GLY A 435 2.41 15.12 -15.02
N GLY A 436 3.24 15.96 -14.43
CA GLY A 436 3.02 16.54 -13.11
C GLY A 436 3.47 18.00 -13.06
N LEU A 437 2.67 18.85 -12.46
CA LEU A 437 2.96 20.23 -12.13
C LEU A 437 3.04 20.36 -10.63
N LEU A 438 4.11 20.94 -10.12
CA LEU A 438 4.25 21.35 -8.71
C LEU A 438 4.85 22.75 -8.71
N GLU A 439 4.14 23.70 -8.16
CA GLU A 439 4.53 25.11 -8.13
C GLU A 439 4.21 25.76 -6.80
N ASP A 440 4.97 26.77 -6.43
CA ASP A 440 4.70 27.62 -5.29
C ASP A 440 3.47 28.49 -5.54
N GLY A 441 2.72 28.76 -4.49
CA GLY A 441 1.50 29.56 -4.51
C GLY A 441 0.22 28.73 -4.62
N SER A 442 -0.86 29.34 -4.20
CA SER A 442 -2.20 28.77 -4.20
C SER A 442 -2.92 29.06 -5.51
N ARG A 443 -3.60 28.04 -6.05
CA ARG A 443 -4.38 28.16 -7.30
C ARG A 443 -5.73 27.44 -7.20
N PRO A 444 -6.79 27.96 -7.85
CA PRO A 444 -8.08 27.27 -7.90
C PRO A 444 -8.00 25.87 -8.48
N LEU A 445 -8.67 24.89 -7.88
CA LEU A 445 -8.68 23.51 -8.37
C LEU A 445 -9.16 23.36 -9.80
N ALA A 446 -10.10 24.20 -10.24
CA ALA A 446 -10.63 24.17 -11.60
C ALA A 446 -9.54 24.53 -12.65
N GLU A 447 -8.68 25.51 -12.35
CA GLU A 447 -7.56 25.89 -13.20
C GLU A 447 -6.52 24.77 -13.25
N LEU A 448 -6.15 24.20 -12.09
CA LEU A 448 -5.21 23.09 -12.00
C LEU A 448 -5.70 21.85 -12.77
N LEU A 449 -7.00 21.52 -12.72
CA LEU A 449 -7.60 20.46 -13.52
C LEU A 449 -7.55 20.76 -15.02
N GLY A 450 -7.75 22.02 -15.40
CA GLY A 450 -7.59 22.48 -16.79
C GLY A 450 -6.16 22.30 -17.29
N ASP A 451 -5.18 22.80 -16.52
CA ASP A 451 -3.76 22.70 -16.86
C ASP A 451 -3.28 21.24 -16.90
N ALA A 452 -3.77 20.38 -16.00
CA ALA A 452 -3.47 18.96 -16.02
C ALA A 452 -3.73 18.33 -17.40
N THR A 453 -4.79 18.76 -18.11
CA THR A 453 -5.11 18.21 -19.44
C THR A 453 -4.06 18.53 -20.50
N SER A 454 -3.19 19.52 -20.29
CA SER A 454 -2.11 19.94 -21.21
C SER A 454 -0.75 19.32 -20.89
N LEU A 455 -0.59 18.65 -19.72
CA LEU A 455 0.68 18.06 -19.29
C LEU A 455 1.17 16.96 -20.25
N ARG A 456 2.48 16.98 -20.57
CA ARG A 456 3.15 16.05 -21.50
C ARG A 456 4.60 15.76 -21.11
N ASP A 457 4.87 15.56 -19.84
CA ASP A 457 6.24 15.27 -19.37
C ASP A 457 6.73 13.89 -19.83
N ALA A 458 5.78 12.97 -20.04
CA ALA A 458 6.05 11.65 -20.60
C ALA A 458 4.97 11.33 -21.65
N GLU A 459 5.42 10.98 -22.85
CA GLU A 459 4.55 10.51 -23.94
C GLU A 459 5.22 9.32 -24.62
N GLN A 460 4.47 8.23 -24.77
CA GLN A 460 5.01 7.01 -25.34
C GLN A 460 3.98 6.24 -26.15
N LEU A 461 4.45 5.62 -27.22
CA LEU A 461 3.72 4.60 -27.99
C LEU A 461 4.48 3.29 -27.89
N LEU A 462 3.84 2.28 -27.35
CA LEU A 462 4.37 0.93 -27.21
C LEU A 462 3.58 -0.04 -28.08
N VAL A 463 4.29 -0.84 -28.88
CA VAL A 463 3.73 -2.01 -29.56
C VAL A 463 4.37 -3.27 -28.99
N LYS A 464 3.55 -4.19 -28.46
CA LYS A 464 4.00 -5.46 -27.89
C LYS A 464 3.30 -6.61 -28.56
N LEU A 465 4.08 -7.56 -29.06
CA LEU A 465 3.61 -8.85 -29.52
C LEU A 465 3.95 -9.93 -28.47
N SER A 466 2.92 -10.64 -27.99
CA SER A 466 3.08 -11.85 -27.20
C SER A 466 2.58 -13.01 -28.04
N TYR A 467 3.42 -13.98 -28.37
CA TYR A 467 3.05 -15.12 -29.21
C TYR A 467 3.39 -16.43 -28.51
N ARG A 468 2.41 -17.34 -28.43
CA ARG A 468 2.63 -18.69 -27.92
C ARG A 468 2.85 -19.64 -29.07
N PHE A 469 4.01 -20.26 -29.09
CA PHE A 469 4.27 -21.40 -29.96
C PHE A 469 3.66 -22.65 -29.32
N ALA A 470 2.64 -23.24 -29.93
CA ALA A 470 2.13 -24.56 -29.55
C ALA A 470 2.93 -25.62 -30.31
N ASN A 471 3.52 -26.54 -29.60
CA ASN A 471 4.05 -27.80 -30.17
C ASN A 471 2.91 -28.80 -30.33
#